data_b60c2ebaddeeb0ea2cf637acd378e691
#
_entry.id   b60c2ebaddeeb0ea2cf637acd378e691
#
_cell.length_a   1.000
_cell.length_b   1.000
_cell.length_c   1.000
_cell.angle_alpha   90.00
_cell.angle_beta   90.00
_cell.angle_gamma   90.00
#
_symmetry.space_group_name_H-M   'P 1'
#
loop_
_entity.id
_entity.type
_entity.pdbx_description
1 polymer ?
#
loop_
_entity_poly.entity_id
_entity_poly.type
_entity_poly.pdbx_seq_one_letter_code
_entity_poly.pdbx_strand_id
1 'polypeptide(L)'
;MKNVNKWKKRISKADKSGKYEIWITYNSNKKRMRFPVLPDKIQVSYPDENDKVYVYGVGDVTIKKHPGAFVLKWSGFFPAHKCQGCISNPKSPDEYVDFLKKVMSLETPAKIVFTGSPIGVNSPCTIKFDADEQGGDVGTVNYSITITEFEKVSTRKIKVKKSKGKKKGKIKKKSNRTNTKTKITKYTVKSGDCLFNIAKKVYGSGNKWRTIYEANKKVIGSNPNKLKIGMVLKIPNS
;
A
#
# COMPACT_ATOMS: atom_id res chain seq x y z
N MET A 1 8.80 -1.66 6.44
CA MET A 1 9.04 -3.06 6.86
C MET A 1 7.80 -3.92 7.16
N LYS A 2 6.59 -3.37 7.45
CA LYS A 2 5.38 -4.19 7.75
C LYS A 2 4.76 -4.93 6.54
N ASN A 3 5.00 -4.48 5.30
CA ASN A 3 4.38 -5.09 4.10
C ASN A 3 5.11 -6.34 3.58
N VAL A 4 6.43 -6.43 3.74
CA VAL A 4 7.20 -7.61 3.31
C VAL A 4 6.79 -8.87 4.09
N ASN A 5 6.44 -8.72 5.37
CA ASN A 5 5.95 -9.83 6.21
C ASN A 5 4.52 -10.28 5.86
N LYS A 6 3.70 -9.38 5.25
CA LYS A 6 2.35 -9.71 4.77
C LYS A 6 2.43 -10.64 3.54
N TRP A 7 3.41 -10.44 2.67
CA TRP A 7 3.71 -11.29 1.51
C TRP A 7 4.16 -12.70 1.92
N LYS A 8 5.14 -12.79 2.82
CA LYS A 8 5.63 -14.09 3.33
C LYS A 8 4.53 -14.90 4.02
N LYS A 9 3.60 -14.27 4.75
CA LYS A 9 2.43 -14.94 5.35
C LYS A 9 1.40 -15.42 4.33
N ARG A 10 1.26 -14.77 3.16
CA ARG A 10 0.36 -15.19 2.08
C ARG A 10 0.90 -16.43 1.36
N ILE A 11 2.21 -16.49 1.11
CA ILE A 11 2.90 -17.62 0.48
C ILE A 11 2.93 -18.85 1.41
N SER A 12 3.06 -18.65 2.72
CA SER A 12 3.18 -19.79 3.68
C SER A 12 1.89 -20.55 3.97
N LYS A 13 0.74 -20.08 3.46
CA LYS A 13 -0.56 -20.75 3.57
C LYS A 13 -1.02 -21.43 2.27
N ALA A 14 -0.12 -21.61 1.29
CA ALA A 14 -0.39 -22.47 0.14
C ALA A 14 -0.63 -23.90 0.65
N ASP A 15 -1.74 -24.47 0.23
CA ASP A 15 -2.13 -25.81 0.63
C ASP A 15 -1.04 -26.83 0.22
N LYS A 16 -0.51 -27.55 1.20
CA LYS A 16 0.54 -28.55 1.01
C LYS A 16 0.00 -29.90 0.49
N SER A 17 -1.18 -29.89 -0.16
CA SER A 17 -1.83 -31.12 -0.67
C SER A 17 -1.03 -31.87 -1.72
N GLY A 18 0.08 -31.31 -2.21
CA GLY A 18 0.96 -31.90 -3.21
C GLY A 18 0.35 -31.95 -4.63
N LYS A 19 -0.91 -31.58 -4.80
CA LYS A 19 -1.58 -31.54 -6.11
C LYS A 19 -1.62 -30.10 -6.61
N TYR A 20 -1.12 -29.89 -7.82
CA TYR A 20 -1.21 -28.58 -8.48
C TYR A 20 -2.61 -28.39 -9.05
N GLU A 21 -3.37 -27.45 -8.51
CA GLU A 21 -4.72 -27.14 -8.96
C GLU A 21 -4.96 -25.62 -8.93
N ILE A 22 -5.81 -25.14 -9.82
CA ILE A 22 -6.23 -23.75 -9.90
C ILE A 22 -7.72 -23.67 -9.68
N TRP A 23 -8.12 -22.89 -8.68
CA TRP A 23 -9.51 -22.69 -8.31
C TRP A 23 -9.89 -21.22 -8.36
N ILE A 24 -11.09 -20.94 -8.86
CA ILE A 24 -11.76 -19.64 -8.70
C ILE A 24 -12.99 -19.86 -7.85
N THR A 25 -13.14 -19.03 -6.82
CA THR A 25 -14.24 -19.14 -5.88
C THR A 25 -14.89 -17.78 -5.64
N TYR A 26 -16.20 -17.77 -5.36
CA TYR A 26 -16.94 -16.59 -4.93
C TYR A 26 -17.97 -16.94 -3.88
N ASN A 27 -18.70 -15.93 -3.35
CA ASN A 27 -19.70 -16.10 -2.31
C ASN A 27 -19.17 -16.88 -1.09
N SER A 28 -18.09 -16.39 -0.49
CA SER A 28 -17.43 -17.01 0.67
C SER A 28 -17.03 -18.47 0.44
N ASN A 29 -16.55 -18.81 -0.74
CA ASN A 29 -16.13 -20.14 -1.19
C ASN A 29 -17.27 -21.16 -1.40
N LYS A 30 -18.54 -20.74 -1.34
CA LYS A 30 -19.69 -21.64 -1.59
C LYS A 30 -19.80 -22.06 -3.05
N LYS A 31 -19.44 -21.17 -3.96
CA LYS A 31 -19.39 -21.46 -5.39
C LYS A 31 -17.93 -21.50 -5.82
N ARG A 32 -17.52 -22.59 -6.44
CA ARG A 32 -16.14 -22.83 -6.84
C ARG A 32 -16.06 -23.53 -8.18
N MET A 33 -15.04 -23.17 -8.94
CA MET A 33 -14.70 -23.80 -10.22
C MET A 33 -13.22 -24.19 -10.16
N ARG A 34 -12.91 -25.39 -10.60
CA ARG A 34 -11.56 -25.86 -10.85
C ARG A 34 -11.30 -25.86 -12.36
N PHE A 35 -10.13 -25.41 -12.76
CA PHE A 35 -9.73 -25.51 -14.15
C PHE A 35 -9.51 -26.98 -14.52
N PRO A 36 -10.15 -27.48 -15.60
CA PRO A 36 -10.05 -28.90 -15.99
C PRO A 36 -8.67 -29.25 -16.55
N VAL A 37 -8.04 -28.31 -17.23
CA VAL A 37 -6.70 -28.40 -17.79
C VAL A 37 -5.86 -27.27 -17.20
N LEU A 38 -4.65 -27.60 -16.78
CA LEU A 38 -3.71 -26.59 -16.29
C LEU A 38 -3.04 -25.88 -17.46
N PRO A 39 -2.81 -24.57 -17.36
CA PRO A 39 -2.06 -23.86 -18.39
C PRO A 39 -0.59 -24.25 -18.40
N ASP A 40 0.02 -24.28 -19.57
CA ASP A 40 1.45 -24.58 -19.74
C ASP A 40 2.33 -23.53 -19.07
N LYS A 41 1.89 -22.27 -19.09
CA LYS A 41 2.62 -21.15 -18.54
C LYS A 41 1.70 -20.16 -17.83
N ILE A 42 2.08 -19.76 -16.64
CA ILE A 42 1.44 -18.67 -15.91
C ILE A 42 2.44 -17.52 -15.80
N GLN A 43 2.10 -16.38 -16.38
CA GLN A 43 2.87 -15.16 -16.25
C GLN A 43 2.43 -14.44 -14.98
N VAL A 44 3.39 -14.18 -14.09
CA VAL A 44 3.16 -13.39 -12.87
C VAL A 44 3.89 -12.07 -13.03
N SER A 45 3.15 -10.96 -12.92
CA SER A 45 3.70 -9.62 -13.01
C SER A 45 3.43 -8.84 -11.74
N TYR A 46 4.43 -8.12 -11.27
CA TYR A 46 4.34 -7.21 -10.13
C TYR A 46 4.63 -5.80 -10.66
N PRO A 47 3.59 -5.02 -10.99
CA PRO A 47 3.79 -3.70 -11.54
C PRO A 47 4.54 -2.80 -10.56
N ASP A 48 5.52 -2.10 -11.09
CA ASP A 48 6.29 -1.09 -10.36
C ASP A 48 5.69 0.29 -10.66
N GLU A 49 5.11 0.92 -9.66
CA GLU A 49 4.43 2.21 -9.77
C GLU A 49 5.32 3.37 -9.29
N ASN A 50 6.63 3.26 -9.49
CA ASN A 50 7.57 4.32 -9.13
C ASN A 50 7.37 5.56 -10.02
N ASP A 51 7.33 6.75 -9.40
CA ASP A 51 7.31 8.01 -10.13
C ASP A 51 8.74 8.44 -10.47
N LYS A 52 8.91 8.96 -11.68
CA LYS A 52 10.13 9.67 -12.08
C LYS A 52 9.84 11.17 -12.07
N VAL A 53 10.64 11.92 -11.34
CA VAL A 53 10.53 13.39 -11.25
C VAL A 53 11.87 13.99 -11.64
N TYR A 54 11.85 14.88 -12.63
CA TYR A 54 13.04 15.65 -12.98
C TYR A 54 13.25 16.77 -11.96
N VAL A 55 14.43 16.81 -11.34
CA VAL A 55 14.83 17.86 -10.39
C VAL A 55 15.97 18.66 -11.03
N TYR A 56 15.75 19.97 -11.19
CA TYR A 56 16.77 20.86 -11.75
C TYR A 56 18.07 20.78 -10.93
N GLY A 57 19.21 20.57 -11.61
CA GLY A 57 20.52 20.44 -10.98
C GLY A 57 20.87 19.07 -10.41
N VAL A 58 19.92 18.13 -10.39
CA VAL A 58 20.13 16.74 -9.91
C VAL A 58 19.85 15.72 -11.02
N GLY A 59 18.92 16.03 -11.94
CA GLY A 59 18.45 15.11 -12.98
C GLY A 59 17.22 14.32 -12.58
N ASP A 60 17.03 13.12 -13.16
CA ASP A 60 15.90 12.25 -12.90
C ASP A 60 16.01 11.57 -11.53
N VAL A 61 15.05 11.84 -10.66
CA VAL A 61 14.94 11.21 -9.34
C VAL A 61 13.76 10.24 -9.36
N THR A 62 14.02 8.98 -9.00
CA THR A 62 12.98 7.95 -8.86
C THR A 62 12.44 7.94 -7.44
N ILE A 63 11.14 8.20 -7.31
CA ILE A 63 10.42 8.11 -6.04
C ILE A 63 9.84 6.70 -5.92
N LYS A 64 10.38 5.88 -5.03
CA LYS A 64 9.91 4.52 -4.80
C LYS A 64 8.54 4.53 -4.14
N LYS A 65 7.55 3.97 -4.83
CA LYS A 65 6.21 3.68 -4.30
C LYS A 65 6.09 2.23 -3.84
N HIS A 66 4.95 1.90 -3.25
CA HIS A 66 4.63 0.50 -2.98
C HIS A 66 4.35 -0.22 -4.30
N PRO A 67 4.75 -1.52 -4.43
CA PRO A 67 4.38 -2.31 -5.59
C PRO A 67 2.86 -2.32 -5.76
N GLY A 68 2.40 -2.22 -7.00
CA GLY A 68 1.00 -2.35 -7.34
C GLY A 68 0.45 -3.75 -7.09
N ALA A 69 -0.83 -3.95 -7.38
CA ALA A 69 -1.47 -5.25 -7.30
C ALA A 69 -0.82 -6.23 -8.27
N PHE A 70 -0.55 -7.47 -7.85
CA PHE A 70 0.00 -8.45 -8.76
C PHE A 70 -1.02 -8.82 -9.85
N VAL A 71 -0.49 -9.14 -11.02
CA VAL A 71 -1.28 -9.55 -12.17
C VAL A 71 -0.84 -10.94 -12.61
N LEU A 72 -1.79 -11.85 -12.76
CA LEU A 72 -1.59 -13.18 -13.34
C LEU A 72 -2.22 -13.22 -14.72
N LYS A 73 -1.49 -13.75 -15.69
CA LYS A 73 -2.00 -13.97 -17.06
C LYS A 73 -1.66 -15.36 -17.51
N TRP A 74 -2.63 -16.02 -18.11
CA TRP A 74 -2.41 -17.28 -18.83
C TRP A 74 -3.50 -17.50 -19.86
N SER A 75 -3.26 -18.40 -20.77
CA SER A 75 -4.22 -18.93 -21.73
C SER A 75 -4.33 -20.44 -21.59
N GLY A 76 -5.42 -20.99 -22.06
CA GLY A 76 -5.70 -22.40 -22.04
C GLY A 76 -6.97 -22.71 -22.83
N PHE A 77 -7.51 -23.89 -22.63
CA PHE A 77 -8.75 -24.30 -23.28
C PHE A 77 -9.66 -25.07 -22.32
N PHE A 78 -10.95 -25.01 -22.58
CA PHE A 78 -11.97 -25.85 -21.96
C PHE A 78 -12.33 -26.96 -22.94
N PRO A 79 -11.95 -28.22 -22.66
CA PRO A 79 -12.18 -29.29 -23.59
C PRO A 79 -13.65 -29.71 -23.64
N ALA A 80 -14.18 -29.98 -24.84
CA ALA A 80 -15.50 -30.57 -25.03
C ALA A 80 -15.60 -31.99 -24.47
N HIS A 81 -14.50 -32.72 -24.54
CA HIS A 81 -14.38 -34.13 -24.11
C HIS A 81 -13.21 -34.34 -23.18
N LYS A 82 -13.18 -35.46 -22.52
CA LYS A 82 -12.04 -35.83 -21.64
C LYS A 82 -10.75 -35.95 -22.48
N CYS A 83 -9.77 -35.13 -22.15
CA CYS A 83 -8.45 -35.11 -22.78
C CYS A 83 -7.36 -35.74 -21.89
N GLN A 84 -6.21 -36.05 -22.46
CA GLN A 84 -5.08 -36.64 -21.72
C GLN A 84 -4.51 -35.75 -20.64
N GLY A 85 -4.64 -34.43 -20.74
CA GLY A 85 -4.19 -33.43 -19.74
C GLY A 85 -5.25 -33.03 -18.70
N CYS A 86 -6.43 -33.63 -18.72
CA CYS A 86 -7.52 -33.29 -17.81
C CYS A 86 -7.27 -33.83 -16.40
N ILE A 87 -7.30 -32.96 -15.40
CA ILE A 87 -7.16 -33.33 -13.97
C ILE A 87 -8.38 -34.14 -13.48
N SER A 88 -9.55 -33.90 -14.08
CA SER A 88 -10.80 -34.62 -13.79
C SER A 88 -11.68 -34.70 -15.03
N ASN A 89 -12.81 -35.40 -14.95
CA ASN A 89 -13.82 -35.30 -16.00
C ASN A 89 -14.24 -33.85 -16.17
N PRO A 90 -14.04 -33.25 -17.35
CA PRO A 90 -14.43 -31.88 -17.60
C PRO A 90 -15.96 -31.76 -17.60
N LYS A 91 -16.44 -30.64 -17.24
CA LYS A 91 -17.82 -30.21 -17.49
C LYS A 91 -17.91 -29.69 -18.91
N SER A 92 -19.14 -29.39 -19.37
CA SER A 92 -19.34 -28.67 -20.63
C SER A 92 -18.57 -27.35 -20.62
N PRO A 93 -17.87 -26.98 -21.72
CA PRO A 93 -17.19 -25.67 -21.83
C PRO A 93 -18.08 -24.48 -21.50
N ASP A 94 -19.36 -24.54 -21.84
CA ASP A 94 -20.34 -23.49 -21.54
C ASP A 94 -20.47 -23.24 -20.03
N GLU A 95 -20.44 -24.29 -19.20
CA GLU A 95 -20.52 -24.15 -17.75
C GLU A 95 -19.33 -23.37 -17.17
N TYR A 96 -18.13 -23.54 -17.75
CA TYR A 96 -16.94 -22.79 -17.34
C TYR A 96 -17.03 -21.32 -17.77
N VAL A 97 -17.44 -21.09 -19.00
CA VAL A 97 -17.62 -19.76 -19.58
C VAL A 97 -18.68 -18.98 -18.78
N ASP A 98 -19.84 -19.59 -18.52
CA ASP A 98 -20.94 -18.97 -17.77
C ASP A 98 -20.54 -18.71 -16.32
N PHE A 99 -19.79 -19.60 -15.69
CA PHE A 99 -19.25 -19.38 -14.37
C PHE A 99 -18.33 -18.14 -14.36
N LEU A 100 -17.43 -18.00 -15.32
CA LEU A 100 -16.50 -16.86 -15.41
C LEU A 100 -17.23 -15.56 -15.73
N LYS A 101 -18.16 -15.57 -16.69
CA LYS A 101 -19.05 -14.43 -16.99
C LYS A 101 -19.80 -13.98 -15.73
N LYS A 102 -20.34 -14.93 -14.97
CA LYS A 102 -21.04 -14.62 -13.73
C LYS A 102 -20.10 -14.02 -12.69
N VAL A 103 -18.88 -14.55 -12.53
CA VAL A 103 -17.89 -13.97 -11.62
C VAL A 103 -17.53 -12.54 -12.01
N MET A 104 -17.40 -12.23 -13.31
CA MET A 104 -17.12 -10.89 -13.80
C MET A 104 -18.25 -9.89 -13.52
N SER A 105 -19.52 -10.36 -13.53
CA SER A 105 -20.69 -9.50 -13.25
C SER A 105 -20.91 -9.20 -11.76
N LEU A 106 -20.15 -9.83 -10.85
CA LEU A 106 -20.30 -9.62 -9.42
C LEU A 106 -19.64 -8.31 -8.97
N GLU A 107 -20.32 -7.56 -8.11
CA GLU A 107 -19.72 -6.39 -7.44
C GLU A 107 -18.66 -6.77 -6.39
N THR A 108 -18.69 -7.99 -5.90
CA THR A 108 -17.75 -8.49 -4.90
C THR A 108 -16.59 -9.22 -5.57
N PRO A 109 -15.35 -9.02 -5.09
CA PRO A 109 -14.19 -9.69 -5.66
C PRO A 109 -14.31 -11.21 -5.53
N ALA A 110 -13.93 -11.90 -6.57
CA ALA A 110 -13.71 -13.34 -6.53
C ALA A 110 -12.42 -13.65 -5.76
N LYS A 111 -12.18 -14.92 -5.50
CA LYS A 111 -10.94 -15.38 -4.86
C LYS A 111 -10.29 -16.43 -5.73
N ILE A 112 -9.01 -16.22 -6.03
CA ILE A 112 -8.18 -17.22 -6.70
C ILE A 112 -7.36 -18.00 -5.69
N VAL A 113 -7.26 -19.33 -5.90
CA VAL A 113 -6.50 -20.23 -5.04
C VAL A 113 -5.67 -21.16 -5.92
N PHE A 114 -4.36 -21.14 -5.72
CA PHE A 114 -3.44 -22.12 -6.26
C PHE A 114 -3.03 -23.09 -5.16
N THR A 115 -3.20 -24.36 -5.40
CA THR A 115 -2.72 -25.44 -4.52
C THR A 115 -1.49 -26.09 -5.14
N GLY A 116 -0.55 -26.58 -4.33
CA GLY A 116 0.65 -27.27 -4.80
C GLY A 116 1.65 -26.41 -5.59
N SER A 117 1.41 -25.11 -5.74
CA SER A 117 2.27 -24.18 -6.49
C SER A 117 3.29 -23.50 -5.58
N PRO A 118 4.56 -23.36 -6.00
CA PRO A 118 5.57 -22.58 -5.29
C PRO A 118 5.20 -21.08 -5.23
N ILE A 119 4.38 -20.59 -6.16
CA ILE A 119 3.91 -19.20 -6.20
C ILE A 119 2.84 -18.94 -5.14
N GLY A 120 2.07 -19.96 -4.74
CA GLY A 120 1.15 -19.95 -3.59
C GLY A 120 0.18 -18.76 -3.55
N VAL A 121 -0.72 -18.65 -4.53
CA VAL A 121 -1.69 -17.54 -4.59
C VAL A 121 -2.98 -17.95 -3.87
N ASN A 122 -3.41 -17.11 -2.92
CA ASN A 122 -4.69 -17.27 -2.23
C ASN A 122 -5.21 -15.86 -1.85
N SER A 123 -5.72 -15.14 -2.84
CA SER A 123 -6.08 -13.71 -2.69
C SER A 123 -7.41 -13.38 -3.35
N PRO A 124 -8.13 -12.37 -2.83
CA PRO A 124 -9.23 -11.78 -3.56
C PRO A 124 -8.72 -11.14 -4.85
N CYS A 125 -9.51 -11.23 -5.92
CA CYS A 125 -9.11 -10.79 -7.23
C CYS A 125 -10.29 -10.30 -8.07
N THR A 126 -9.96 -9.52 -9.10
CA THR A 126 -10.81 -9.23 -10.23
C THR A 126 -10.35 -10.04 -11.43
N ILE A 127 -11.27 -10.40 -12.31
CA ILE A 127 -11.02 -11.26 -13.46
C ILE A 127 -11.40 -10.52 -14.74
N LYS A 128 -10.51 -10.57 -15.73
CA LYS A 128 -10.81 -10.29 -17.12
C LYS A 128 -10.66 -11.59 -17.90
N PHE A 129 -11.64 -11.95 -18.66
CA PHE A 129 -11.75 -13.22 -19.37
C PHE A 129 -12.18 -12.97 -20.81
N ASP A 130 -11.44 -13.51 -21.73
CA ASP A 130 -11.75 -13.51 -23.16
C ASP A 130 -11.77 -14.98 -23.62
N ALA A 131 -12.75 -15.36 -24.44
CA ALA A 131 -12.91 -16.71 -24.95
C ALA A 131 -13.20 -16.70 -26.44
N ASP A 132 -12.58 -17.62 -27.15
CA ASP A 132 -12.74 -17.85 -28.57
C ASP A 132 -13.06 -19.33 -28.83
N GLU A 133 -14.04 -19.60 -29.70
CA GLU A 133 -14.38 -20.95 -30.12
C GLU A 133 -13.35 -21.47 -31.12
N GLN A 134 -12.90 -22.68 -30.93
CA GLN A 134 -11.91 -23.30 -31.83
C GLN A 134 -12.61 -23.99 -33.01
N GLY A 135 -12.40 -23.47 -34.22
CA GLY A 135 -13.06 -23.99 -35.43
C GLY A 135 -12.68 -25.38 -35.90
N GLY A 136 -11.69 -26.03 -35.30
CA GLY A 136 -11.20 -27.38 -35.67
C GLY A 136 -11.59 -28.53 -34.75
N ASP A 137 -11.97 -28.18 -33.50
CA ASP A 137 -12.40 -29.16 -32.48
C ASP A 137 -13.76 -28.69 -31.92
N VAL A 138 -14.82 -29.26 -32.46
CA VAL A 138 -16.19 -28.83 -32.21
C VAL A 138 -16.50 -28.86 -30.72
N GLY A 139 -16.79 -27.68 -30.18
CA GLY A 139 -17.18 -27.49 -28.78
C GLY A 139 -16.02 -27.24 -27.81
N THR A 140 -14.76 -27.27 -28.23
CA THR A 140 -13.63 -26.82 -27.40
C THR A 140 -13.52 -25.29 -27.45
N VAL A 141 -13.39 -24.66 -26.28
CA VAL A 141 -13.31 -23.20 -26.16
C VAL A 141 -11.92 -22.82 -25.66
N ASN A 142 -11.18 -22.04 -26.45
CA ASN A 142 -9.94 -21.42 -26.03
C ASN A 142 -10.25 -20.20 -25.17
N TYR A 143 -9.40 -19.92 -24.21
CA TYR A 143 -9.57 -18.75 -23.36
C TYR A 143 -8.25 -18.06 -23.04
N SER A 144 -8.33 -16.77 -22.80
CA SER A 144 -7.30 -16.03 -22.11
C SER A 144 -7.86 -15.38 -20.84
N ILE A 145 -7.11 -15.41 -19.78
CA ILE A 145 -7.54 -14.85 -18.49
C ILE A 145 -6.47 -13.96 -17.89
N THR A 146 -6.90 -12.81 -17.42
CA THR A 146 -6.07 -11.89 -16.64
C THR A 146 -6.71 -11.71 -15.27
N ILE A 147 -5.95 -11.98 -14.24
CA ILE A 147 -6.40 -11.87 -12.85
C ILE A 147 -5.57 -10.81 -12.16
N THR A 148 -6.22 -9.80 -11.61
CA THR A 148 -5.59 -8.72 -10.85
C THR A 148 -5.95 -8.85 -9.38
N GLU A 149 -4.98 -8.76 -8.49
CA GLU A 149 -5.21 -8.77 -7.05
C GLU A 149 -6.12 -7.61 -6.65
N PHE A 150 -7.09 -7.91 -5.80
CA PHE A 150 -7.99 -6.91 -5.24
C PHE A 150 -7.61 -6.61 -3.79
N GLU A 151 -7.20 -5.38 -3.52
CA GLU A 151 -7.01 -4.91 -2.14
C GLU A 151 -8.22 -4.11 -1.67
N LYS A 152 -8.86 -4.60 -0.61
CA LYS A 152 -9.95 -3.85 0.04
C LYS A 152 -9.37 -2.65 0.77
N VAL A 153 -9.62 -1.46 0.26
CA VAL A 153 -9.28 -0.22 0.95
C VAL A 153 -10.22 -0.04 2.14
N SER A 154 -9.72 -0.19 3.35
CA SER A 154 -10.47 0.11 4.56
C SER A 154 -10.21 1.56 4.97
N THR A 155 -11.20 2.41 4.85
CA THR A 155 -11.15 3.74 5.47
C THR A 155 -11.23 3.58 6.99
N ARG A 156 -10.19 4.01 7.71
CA ARG A 156 -10.27 4.08 9.17
C ARG A 156 -11.25 5.17 9.56
N LYS A 157 -12.40 4.81 10.09
CA LYS A 157 -13.30 5.79 10.73
C LYS A 157 -12.57 6.37 11.94
N ILE A 158 -12.13 7.62 11.82
CA ILE A 158 -11.59 8.36 12.96
C ILE A 158 -12.77 8.64 13.88
N LYS A 159 -12.83 7.98 15.02
CA LYS A 159 -13.80 8.33 16.08
C LYS A 159 -13.38 9.68 16.64
N VAL A 160 -13.99 10.75 16.16
CA VAL A 160 -13.86 12.07 16.77
C VAL A 160 -14.61 12.01 18.09
N LYS A 161 -13.89 11.98 19.21
CA LYS A 161 -14.51 12.17 20.53
C LYS A 161 -15.14 13.54 20.55
N LYS A 162 -16.49 13.62 20.50
CA LYS A 162 -17.21 14.87 20.72
C LYS A 162 -16.93 15.29 22.16
N SER A 163 -16.03 16.24 22.35
CA SER A 163 -15.94 16.94 23.63
C SER A 163 -17.20 17.80 23.78
N LYS A 164 -17.98 17.57 24.82
CA LYS A 164 -19.07 18.47 25.23
C LYS A 164 -18.42 19.79 25.65
N GLY A 165 -18.43 20.78 24.76
CA GLY A 165 -17.85 22.09 25.03
C GLY A 165 -17.65 22.88 23.75
N LYS A 166 -18.43 23.92 23.56
CA LYS A 166 -18.38 24.88 22.44
C LYS A 166 -16.95 25.41 22.24
N LYS A 167 -16.25 24.96 21.19
CA LYS A 167 -15.21 25.74 20.49
C LYS A 167 -14.96 25.09 19.13
N LYS A 168 -15.07 25.89 18.06
CA LYS A 168 -14.75 25.50 16.68
C LYS A 168 -13.34 24.91 16.63
N GLY A 169 -13.25 23.60 16.49
CA GLY A 169 -11.96 22.89 16.46
C GLY A 169 -11.27 23.04 15.11
N LYS A 170 -10.17 23.75 15.07
CA LYS A 170 -9.20 23.66 13.97
C LYS A 170 -8.64 22.24 13.94
N ILE A 171 -8.83 21.56 12.81
CA ILE A 171 -8.25 20.23 12.57
C ILE A 171 -6.72 20.38 12.54
N LYS A 172 -6.05 20.00 13.62
CA LYS A 172 -4.59 19.86 13.62
C LYS A 172 -4.23 18.56 12.90
N LYS A 173 -3.75 18.64 11.66
CA LYS A 173 -3.02 17.56 11.01
C LYS A 173 -1.80 17.23 11.88
N LYS A 174 -1.81 16.09 12.57
CA LYS A 174 -0.59 15.51 13.15
C LYS A 174 0.27 15.02 12.00
N SER A 175 1.24 15.81 11.58
CA SER A 175 2.34 15.31 10.77
C SER A 175 3.22 14.45 11.67
N ASN A 176 3.32 13.16 11.40
CA ASN A 176 4.33 12.29 12.00
C ASN A 176 5.72 12.61 11.41
N ARG A 177 6.21 13.80 11.68
CA ARG A 177 7.65 14.06 11.62
C ARG A 177 8.20 13.74 12.99
N THR A 178 8.96 12.68 13.10
CA THR A 178 9.88 12.42 14.21
C THR A 178 10.91 13.56 14.25
N ASN A 179 10.53 14.67 14.89
CA ASN A 179 11.49 15.70 15.27
C ASN A 179 12.25 15.17 16.49
N THR A 180 13.39 14.55 16.26
CA THR A 180 14.46 14.44 17.26
C THR A 180 14.98 15.86 17.50
N LYS A 181 14.26 16.64 18.33
CA LYS A 181 14.76 17.93 18.82
C LYS A 181 15.84 17.61 19.84
N THR A 182 17.09 17.70 19.41
CA THR A 182 18.22 17.82 20.32
C THR A 182 17.92 18.95 21.30
N LYS A 183 17.87 18.67 22.61
CA LYS A 183 17.64 19.70 23.62
C LYS A 183 18.82 20.68 23.60
N ILE A 184 18.62 21.86 23.03
CA ILE A 184 19.63 22.91 23.00
C ILE A 184 19.59 23.60 24.36
N THR A 185 20.64 23.43 25.16
CA THR A 185 20.76 24.06 26.50
C THR A 185 21.49 25.40 26.46
N LYS A 186 22.25 25.69 25.40
CA LYS A 186 22.97 26.93 25.15
C LYS A 186 22.84 27.34 23.69
N TYR A 187 22.72 28.63 23.42
CA TYR A 187 22.62 29.16 22.05
C TYR A 187 23.57 30.35 21.90
N THR A 188 24.41 30.36 20.89
CA THR A 188 25.27 31.50 20.55
C THR A 188 24.58 32.39 19.54
N VAL A 189 24.43 33.67 19.87
CA VAL A 189 23.77 34.68 19.04
C VAL A 189 24.56 34.91 17.75
N LYS A 190 23.88 34.82 16.61
CA LYS A 190 24.43 35.06 15.28
C LYS A 190 23.95 36.42 14.73
N SER A 191 24.60 36.86 13.66
CA SER A 191 24.12 38.09 12.95
C SER A 191 22.66 37.94 12.49
N GLY A 192 21.83 38.94 12.74
CA GLY A 192 20.39 38.96 12.40
C GLY A 192 19.48 38.19 13.37
N ASP A 193 20.02 37.63 14.47
CA ASP A 193 19.19 36.97 15.48
C ASP A 193 18.51 37.98 16.39
N CYS A 194 17.25 37.68 16.74
CA CYS A 194 16.53 38.33 17.84
C CYS A 194 15.93 37.24 18.76
N LEU A 195 15.61 37.60 20.00
CA LEU A 195 15.08 36.64 20.98
C LEU A 195 13.84 35.89 20.47
N PHE A 196 13.00 36.53 19.69
CA PHE A 196 11.81 35.92 19.08
C PHE A 196 12.18 34.85 18.09
N ASN A 197 13.16 35.11 17.20
CA ASN A 197 13.65 34.12 16.22
C ASN A 197 14.38 32.96 16.89
N ILE A 198 15.16 33.25 17.92
CA ILE A 198 15.84 32.21 18.73
C ILE A 198 14.79 31.32 19.41
N ALA A 199 13.78 31.89 20.06
CA ALA A 199 12.69 31.16 20.69
C ALA A 199 11.91 30.30 19.68
N LYS A 200 11.65 30.81 18.47
CA LYS A 200 11.02 30.07 17.38
C LYS A 200 11.86 28.88 16.94
N LYS A 201 13.19 29.04 16.83
CA LYS A 201 14.12 27.96 16.47
C LYS A 201 14.18 26.86 17.55
N VAL A 202 14.24 27.25 18.82
CA VAL A 202 14.50 26.32 19.92
C VAL A 202 13.22 25.68 20.47
N TYR A 203 12.20 26.48 20.70
CA TYR A 203 10.92 26.04 21.29
C TYR A 203 9.82 25.80 20.25
N GLY A 204 10.04 26.19 18.98
CA GLY A 204 9.04 26.14 17.93
C GLY A 204 7.97 27.24 18.04
N SER A 205 8.12 28.17 19.00
CA SER A 205 7.20 29.30 19.23
C SER A 205 7.98 30.55 19.61
N GLY A 206 7.84 31.60 18.81
CA GLY A 206 8.46 32.90 19.08
C GLY A 206 7.95 33.57 20.36
N ASN A 207 6.69 33.29 20.76
CA ASN A 207 6.08 33.90 21.97
C ASN A 207 6.80 33.51 23.26
N LYS A 208 7.65 32.50 23.25
CA LYS A 208 8.48 32.06 24.41
C LYS A 208 9.79 32.84 24.54
N TRP A 209 9.97 33.93 23.81
CA TRP A 209 11.18 34.75 23.88
C TRP A 209 11.41 35.34 25.30
N ARG A 210 10.34 35.65 26.05
CA ARG A 210 10.42 36.15 27.42
C ARG A 210 11.13 35.16 28.36
N THR A 211 10.89 33.88 28.23
CA THR A 211 11.55 32.82 29.03
C THR A 211 13.06 32.80 28.81
N ILE A 212 13.50 33.03 27.56
CA ILE A 212 14.94 33.15 27.25
C ILE A 212 15.49 34.44 27.83
N TYR A 213 14.75 35.56 27.72
CA TYR A 213 15.18 36.85 28.23
C TYR A 213 15.36 36.83 29.73
N GLU A 214 14.37 36.34 30.48
CA GLU A 214 14.43 36.28 31.95
C GLU A 214 15.60 35.44 32.47
N ALA A 215 15.85 34.27 31.82
CA ALA A 215 16.97 33.41 32.14
C ALA A 215 18.34 34.04 31.86
N ASN A 216 18.38 35.07 31.00
CA ASN A 216 19.62 35.73 30.54
C ASN A 216 19.65 37.24 30.80
N LYS A 217 18.76 37.76 31.63
CA LYS A 217 18.64 39.21 31.92
C LYS A 217 19.94 39.82 32.39
N LYS A 218 20.74 39.10 33.18
CA LYS A 218 22.07 39.54 33.65
C LYS A 218 23.08 39.71 32.52
N VAL A 219 22.96 38.94 31.43
CA VAL A 219 23.89 38.96 30.30
C VAL A 219 23.40 39.95 29.23
N ILE A 220 22.08 40.01 28.96
CA ILE A 220 21.48 40.83 27.93
C ILE A 220 21.32 42.28 28.42
N GLY A 221 21.07 42.47 29.73
CA GLY A 221 20.77 43.76 30.33
C GLY A 221 19.27 44.08 30.33
N SER A 222 18.93 45.36 30.59
CA SER A 222 17.53 45.82 30.72
C SER A 222 16.76 45.88 29.38
N ASN A 223 17.46 45.86 28.24
CA ASN A 223 16.82 45.97 26.93
C ASN A 223 16.94 44.62 26.16
N PRO A 224 15.82 43.92 25.94
CA PRO A 224 15.82 42.61 25.26
C PRO A 224 16.27 42.68 23.79
N ASN A 225 16.26 43.86 23.17
CA ASN A 225 16.66 44.06 21.78
C ASN A 225 18.17 44.26 21.59
N LYS A 226 18.92 44.43 22.66
CA LYS A 226 20.39 44.66 22.61
C LYS A 226 21.16 43.32 22.70
N LEU A 227 20.96 42.44 21.72
CA LEU A 227 21.78 41.22 21.58
C LEU A 227 23.09 41.55 20.86
N LYS A 228 24.22 41.09 21.40
CA LYS A 228 25.52 41.16 20.73
C LYS A 228 25.85 39.85 20.05
N ILE A 229 26.39 39.89 18.86
CA ILE A 229 26.85 38.69 18.14
C ILE A 229 27.93 37.98 18.98
N GLY A 230 27.85 36.65 19.07
CA GLY A 230 28.76 35.83 19.92
C GLY A 230 28.29 35.64 21.36
N MET A 231 27.25 36.38 21.81
CA MET A 231 26.68 36.20 23.15
C MET A 231 26.11 34.79 23.34
N VAL A 232 26.48 34.11 24.41
CA VAL A 232 26.00 32.75 24.72
C VAL A 232 24.80 32.85 25.67
N LEU A 233 23.63 32.48 25.17
CA LEU A 233 22.39 32.50 25.94
C LEU A 233 22.09 31.08 26.51
N LYS A 234 21.69 31.04 27.78
CA LYS A 234 21.17 29.84 28.43
C LYS A 234 19.72 29.61 27.98
N ILE A 235 19.40 28.44 27.50
CA ILE A 235 18.06 28.08 27.05
C ILE A 235 17.39 27.19 28.10
N PRO A 236 16.46 27.71 28.91
CA PRO A 236 15.76 26.92 29.90
C PRO A 236 14.83 25.88 29.25
N ASN A 237 14.60 24.78 29.94
CA ASN A 237 13.57 23.81 29.54
C ASN A 237 12.19 24.46 29.77
N SER A 238 11.35 24.53 28.73
CA SER A 238 9.96 25.02 28.84
C SER A 238 8.98 23.86 28.86
#